data_3976ab6eaa348be9e6639f9e54c23c71
#
_entry.id   3976ab6eaa348be9e6639f9e54c23c71
#
_cell.length_a   1.000
_cell.length_b   1.000
_cell.length_c   1.000
_cell.angle_alpha   90.00
_cell.angle_beta   90.00
_cell.angle_gamma   90.00
#
_symmetry.space_group_name_H-M   'P 1'
#
loop_
_entity.id
_entity.type
_entity.pdbx_description
1 polymer ?
#
loop_
_entity_poly.entity_id
_entity_poly.type
_entity_poly.pdbx_seq_one_letter_code
_entity_poly.pdbx_strand_id
1 'polypeptide(L)'
;MERVAVRPKRLVSENRKLARKLWGNGIDGARLSSLREITKCFHFSVAMGDLLLLETSWYVTHTGLIQLARRHRCAGIEVEAVTQFCDPNSAHWSFKATVYKSRSCRGFVGYGDADPSNVSPLVRGAEMRVAETRAVNRALRKAYGIGICSVEELGSLAEPRQSSLESKKIPSQPVNGNYGGPKVRDRLCQLIRQHGTKTLREATREQVENFVVHLADWAEKDRNALLCQLNSYLQTKEGAA
;
A
#
# COMPACT_ATOMS: atom_id res chain seq x y z
N MET A 1 19.22 -4.76 22.68
CA MET A 1 19.81 -4.04 21.54
C MET A 1 19.57 -2.55 21.74
N GLU A 2 20.59 -1.85 22.18
CA GLU A 2 20.58 -0.39 22.36
C GLU A 2 20.62 0.27 20.98
N ARG A 3 19.53 0.92 20.57
CA ARG A 3 19.54 1.74 19.34
C ARG A 3 20.20 3.07 19.67
N VAL A 4 21.39 3.29 19.13
CA VAL A 4 22.09 4.56 19.11
C VAL A 4 21.10 5.64 18.61
N ALA A 5 20.80 6.60 19.48
CA ALA A 5 19.97 7.74 19.11
C ALA A 5 20.67 8.53 18.00
N VAL A 6 20.19 8.38 16.78
CA VAL A 6 20.73 9.12 15.61
C VAL A 6 20.53 10.60 15.86
N ARG A 7 21.62 11.38 15.84
CA ARG A 7 21.54 12.84 16.05
C ARG A 7 20.60 13.46 15.00
N PRO A 8 19.66 14.35 15.37
CA PRO A 8 18.62 14.86 14.47
C PRO A 8 19.14 15.42 13.14
N LYS A 9 20.30 16.10 13.16
CA LYS A 9 20.95 16.62 11.95
C LYS A 9 21.35 15.53 10.95
N ARG A 10 21.80 14.37 11.44
CA ARG A 10 22.18 13.23 10.62
C ARG A 10 20.96 12.59 9.96
N LEU A 11 19.88 12.38 10.71
CA LEU A 11 18.63 11.81 10.20
C LEU A 11 18.01 12.69 9.08
N VAL A 12 18.01 14.01 9.26
CA VAL A 12 17.54 14.95 8.22
C VAL A 12 18.35 14.80 6.93
N SER A 13 19.68 14.68 7.03
CA SER A 13 20.55 14.51 5.87
C SER A 13 20.30 13.17 5.18
N GLU A 14 20.17 12.10 5.95
CA GLU A 14 19.88 10.74 5.45
C GLU A 14 18.52 10.69 4.75
N ASN A 15 17.46 11.20 5.37
CA ASN A 15 16.13 11.28 4.78
C ASN A 15 16.14 12.05 3.46
N ARG A 16 16.83 13.21 3.41
CA ARG A 16 16.92 14.02 2.19
C ARG A 16 17.63 13.30 1.05
N LYS A 17 18.74 12.60 1.36
CA LYS A 17 19.48 11.80 0.35
C LYS A 17 18.61 10.66 -0.17
N LEU A 18 17.97 9.93 0.74
CA LEU A 18 17.12 8.80 0.37
C LEU A 18 15.87 9.23 -0.39
N ALA A 19 15.23 10.33 0.03
CA ALA A 19 14.07 10.86 -0.67
C ALA A 19 14.40 11.22 -2.14
N ARG A 20 15.54 11.86 -2.38
CA ARG A 20 16.00 12.13 -3.76
C ARG A 20 16.27 10.85 -4.56
N LYS A 21 16.79 9.81 -3.92
CA LYS A 21 17.04 8.52 -4.56
C LYS A 21 15.75 7.80 -4.93
N LEU A 22 14.74 7.80 -4.04
CA LEU A 22 13.50 7.05 -4.23
C LEU A 22 12.51 7.75 -5.16
N TRP A 23 12.39 9.08 -5.06
CA TRP A 23 11.37 9.84 -5.80
C TRP A 23 11.97 10.78 -6.87
N GLY A 24 13.30 10.85 -6.98
CA GLY A 24 13.99 11.50 -8.08
C GLY A 24 13.47 12.91 -8.40
N ASN A 25 13.10 13.11 -9.66
CA ASN A 25 12.57 14.37 -10.18
C ASN A 25 11.16 14.72 -9.66
N GLY A 26 10.46 13.77 -9.04
CA GLY A 26 9.14 14.00 -8.43
C GLY A 26 9.20 14.79 -7.11
N ILE A 27 10.40 15.06 -6.58
CA ILE A 27 10.57 15.76 -5.31
C ILE A 27 11.17 17.15 -5.50
N ASP A 28 10.38 18.18 -5.28
CA ASP A 28 10.81 19.57 -5.34
C ASP A 28 11.39 20.10 -4.01
N GLY A 29 11.84 21.35 -4.04
CA GLY A 29 12.39 22.02 -2.87
C GLY A 29 11.39 22.15 -1.70
N ALA A 30 10.12 22.37 -2.01
CA ALA A 30 9.07 22.54 -1.00
C ALA A 30 8.81 21.20 -0.27
N ARG A 31 8.74 20.09 -0.99
CA ARG A 31 8.59 18.73 -0.40
C ARG A 31 9.80 18.35 0.45
N LEU A 32 11.02 18.69 0.01
CA LEU A 32 12.23 18.46 0.81
C LEU A 32 12.26 19.32 2.07
N SER A 33 11.75 20.55 2.01
CA SER A 33 11.61 21.43 3.18
C SER A 33 10.59 20.85 4.17
N SER A 34 9.42 20.43 3.68
CA SER A 34 8.40 19.75 4.49
C SER A 34 8.95 18.48 5.15
N LEU A 35 9.65 17.62 4.40
CA LEU A 35 10.32 16.44 4.95
C LEU A 35 11.29 16.79 6.08
N ARG A 36 12.08 17.87 5.90
CA ARG A 36 13.00 18.35 6.93
C ARG A 36 12.27 18.72 8.21
N GLU A 37 11.18 19.47 8.13
CA GLU A 37 10.41 19.88 9.31
C GLU A 37 9.72 18.70 9.99
N ILE A 38 9.09 17.80 9.23
CA ILE A 38 8.51 16.56 9.74
C ILE A 38 9.58 15.72 10.47
N THR A 39 10.76 15.59 9.87
CA THR A 39 11.87 14.84 10.47
C THR A 39 12.36 15.49 11.77
N LYS A 40 12.46 16.81 11.82
CA LYS A 40 12.87 17.53 13.04
C LYS A 40 11.85 17.38 14.18
N CYS A 41 10.56 17.50 13.85
CA CYS A 41 9.49 17.46 14.85
C CYS A 41 9.26 16.06 15.41
N PHE A 42 9.25 15.03 14.52
CA PHE A 42 8.78 13.70 14.88
C PHE A 42 9.86 12.61 14.81
N HIS A 43 11.06 12.93 14.30
CA HIS A 43 12.16 11.99 14.09
C HIS A 43 11.75 10.77 13.22
N PHE A 44 10.85 10.97 12.27
CA PHE A 44 10.49 9.94 11.31
C PHE A 44 11.63 9.67 10.32
N SER A 45 11.79 8.42 9.96
CA SER A 45 12.83 7.93 9.05
C SER A 45 12.22 7.37 7.77
N VAL A 46 12.62 7.92 6.63
CA VAL A 46 12.25 7.38 5.31
C VAL A 46 12.85 5.98 5.12
N ALA A 47 14.07 5.74 5.61
CA ALA A 47 14.73 4.45 5.52
C ALA A 47 14.02 3.34 6.31
N MET A 48 13.33 3.71 7.39
CA MET A 48 12.56 2.76 8.23
C MET A 48 11.11 2.60 7.74
N GLY A 49 10.73 3.29 6.67
CA GLY A 49 9.37 3.26 6.16
C GLY A 49 8.37 4.05 7.00
N ASP A 50 8.82 4.99 7.84
CA ASP A 50 7.92 5.80 8.67
C ASP A 50 7.11 6.81 7.84
N LEU A 51 7.64 7.20 6.67
CA LEU A 51 7.07 8.19 5.77
C LEU A 51 7.04 7.70 4.33
N LEU A 52 5.96 8.03 3.62
CA LEU A 52 5.81 7.84 2.18
C LEU A 52 5.45 9.17 1.52
N LEU A 53 5.98 9.39 0.32
CA LEU A 53 5.54 10.46 -0.58
C LEU A 53 4.58 9.84 -1.60
N LEU A 54 3.33 10.26 -1.57
CA LEU A 54 2.32 9.85 -2.54
C LEU A 54 1.88 11.11 -3.29
N GLU A 55 1.97 11.09 -4.61
CA GLU A 55 1.71 12.22 -5.47
C GLU A 55 2.53 13.46 -5.07
N THR A 56 1.93 14.35 -4.31
CA THR A 56 2.55 15.64 -3.92
C THR A 56 2.71 15.81 -2.42
N SER A 57 2.26 14.85 -1.61
CA SER A 57 2.14 15.02 -0.16
C SER A 57 2.85 13.92 0.62
N TRP A 58 3.39 14.28 1.78
CA TRP A 58 3.95 13.33 2.73
C TRP A 58 2.85 12.70 3.56
N TYR A 59 2.96 11.39 3.73
CA TYR A 59 2.08 10.60 4.59
C TYR A 59 2.92 9.82 5.60
N VAL A 60 2.41 9.72 6.81
CA VAL A 60 3.00 8.85 7.83
C VAL A 60 2.42 7.44 7.68
N THR A 61 3.20 6.42 7.94
CA THR A 61 2.72 5.03 7.96
C THR A 61 2.27 4.62 9.37
N HIS A 62 1.44 3.60 9.46
CA HIS A 62 1.11 2.96 10.75
C HIS A 62 2.37 2.60 11.53
N THR A 63 3.35 2.00 10.86
CA THR A 63 4.66 1.67 11.47
C THR A 63 5.33 2.89 12.06
N GLY A 64 5.35 4.03 11.33
CA GLY A 64 5.92 5.29 11.82
C GLY A 64 5.21 5.80 13.07
N LEU A 65 3.88 5.73 13.09
CA LEU A 65 3.07 6.13 14.24
C LEU A 65 3.33 5.27 15.48
N ILE A 66 3.38 3.95 15.32
CA ILE A 66 3.70 3.01 16.40
C ILE A 66 5.13 3.22 16.92
N GLN A 67 6.10 3.46 16.04
CA GLN A 67 7.47 3.77 16.44
C GLN A 67 7.55 5.10 17.22
N LEU A 68 6.77 6.10 16.83
CA LEU A 68 6.67 7.37 17.57
C LEU A 68 6.08 7.14 18.97
N ALA A 69 4.96 6.42 19.08
CA ALA A 69 4.34 6.07 20.34
C ALA A 69 5.32 5.36 21.28
N ARG A 70 6.07 4.39 20.74
CA ARG A 70 7.12 3.67 21.47
C ARG A 70 8.23 4.60 21.97
N ARG A 71 8.72 5.53 21.12
CA ARG A 71 9.76 6.51 21.49
C ARG A 71 9.31 7.42 22.63
N HIS A 72 8.03 7.79 22.62
CA HIS A 72 7.42 8.63 23.65
C HIS A 72 6.86 7.85 24.84
N ARG A 73 7.14 6.54 24.94
CA ARG A 73 6.69 5.68 26.05
C ARG A 73 5.19 5.78 26.28
N CYS A 74 4.41 5.68 25.18
CA CYS A 74 2.95 5.63 25.25
C CYS A 74 2.51 4.58 26.28
N ALA A 75 1.60 4.95 27.17
CA ALA A 75 1.15 4.09 28.26
C ALA A 75 0.24 2.96 27.78
N GLY A 76 -0.52 3.18 26.71
CA GLY A 76 -1.38 2.16 26.12
C GLY A 76 -2.18 2.67 24.93
N ILE A 77 -2.66 1.71 24.16
CA ILE A 77 -3.63 1.91 23.07
C ILE A 77 -4.74 0.89 23.31
N GLU A 78 -5.95 1.37 23.45
CA GLU A 78 -7.15 0.56 23.60
C GLU A 78 -7.99 0.69 22.34
N VAL A 79 -8.55 -0.42 21.86
CA VAL A 79 -9.38 -0.44 20.66
C VAL A 79 -10.65 -1.23 20.94
N GLU A 80 -11.78 -0.66 20.55
CA GLU A 80 -13.08 -1.29 20.69
C GLU A 80 -13.91 -1.14 19.40
N ALA A 81 -14.66 -2.17 19.05
CA ALA A 81 -15.60 -2.10 17.93
C ALA A 81 -16.81 -1.24 18.33
N VAL A 82 -17.22 -0.34 17.45
CA VAL A 82 -18.44 0.45 17.64
C VAL A 82 -19.59 -0.34 17.01
N THR A 83 -20.11 -1.34 17.74
CA THR A 83 -21.03 -2.36 17.23
C THR A 83 -22.28 -1.80 16.55
N GLN A 84 -22.77 -0.66 17.02
CA GLN A 84 -23.93 0.04 16.41
C GLN A 84 -23.68 0.52 14.97
N PHE A 85 -22.41 0.62 14.56
CA PHE A 85 -21.98 1.02 13.22
C PHE A 85 -21.26 -0.10 12.48
N CYS A 86 -21.29 -1.33 12.99
CA CYS A 86 -20.76 -2.49 12.32
C CYS A 86 -21.87 -3.30 11.67
N ASP A 87 -21.66 -3.71 10.42
CA ASP A 87 -22.52 -4.65 9.71
C ASP A 87 -21.65 -5.73 9.04
N PRO A 88 -21.57 -6.93 9.65
CA PRO A 88 -20.78 -8.04 9.07
C PRO A 88 -21.27 -8.50 7.69
N ASN A 89 -22.58 -8.33 7.37
CA ASN A 89 -23.12 -8.77 6.09
C ASN A 89 -22.63 -7.90 4.92
N SER A 90 -22.48 -6.60 5.15
CA SER A 90 -21.92 -5.67 4.18
C SER A 90 -20.41 -5.46 4.33
N ALA A 91 -19.76 -6.23 5.24
CA ALA A 91 -18.35 -6.07 5.61
C ALA A 91 -18.00 -4.64 6.04
N HIS A 92 -18.96 -3.93 6.64
CA HIS A 92 -18.76 -2.59 7.19
C HIS A 92 -18.33 -2.67 8.64
N TRP A 93 -17.17 -2.09 8.95
CA TRP A 93 -16.56 -2.12 10.28
C TRP A 93 -16.25 -0.71 10.76
N SER A 94 -16.53 -0.45 12.02
CA SER A 94 -16.22 0.80 12.69
C SER A 94 -15.56 0.53 14.04
N PHE A 95 -14.42 1.17 14.27
CA PHE A 95 -13.64 1.05 15.49
C PHE A 95 -13.40 2.41 16.13
N LYS A 96 -13.30 2.40 17.45
CA LYS A 96 -12.83 3.50 18.26
C LYS A 96 -11.50 3.09 18.90
N ALA A 97 -10.48 3.91 18.75
CA ALA A 97 -9.22 3.73 19.45
C ALA A 97 -8.99 4.88 20.44
N THR A 98 -8.44 4.55 21.60
CA THR A 98 -8.03 5.53 22.62
C THR A 98 -6.55 5.36 22.93
N VAL A 99 -5.79 6.43 22.77
CA VAL A 99 -4.33 6.48 23.03
C VAL A 99 -4.07 7.20 24.34
N TYR A 100 -3.39 6.55 25.25
CA TYR A 100 -2.99 7.08 26.55
C TYR A 100 -1.50 7.42 26.54
N LYS A 101 -1.13 8.70 26.51
CA LYS A 101 0.28 9.14 26.55
C LYS A 101 0.94 8.86 27.90
N SER A 102 0.16 8.88 28.96
CA SER A 102 0.59 8.57 30.34
C SER A 102 -0.58 7.93 31.09
N ARG A 103 -0.30 7.34 32.25
CA ARG A 103 -1.32 6.72 33.10
C ARG A 103 -2.38 7.71 33.62
N SER A 104 -2.04 8.99 33.71
CA SER A 104 -2.96 10.05 34.14
C SER A 104 -3.67 10.77 32.97
N CYS A 105 -3.38 10.40 31.74
CA CYS A 105 -3.98 11.00 30.56
C CYS A 105 -5.43 10.51 30.39
N ARG A 106 -6.37 11.43 30.06
CA ARG A 106 -7.76 11.08 29.76
C ARG A 106 -7.93 10.32 28.44
N GLY A 107 -6.86 10.21 27.65
CA GLY A 107 -6.84 9.55 26.35
C GLY A 107 -7.19 10.46 25.19
N PHE A 108 -6.69 10.07 24.03
CA PHE A 108 -6.96 10.72 22.73
C PHE A 108 -7.72 9.73 21.85
N VAL A 109 -8.91 10.11 21.45
CA VAL A 109 -9.83 9.22 20.71
C VAL A 109 -9.71 9.43 19.21
N GLY A 110 -9.65 8.33 18.47
CA GLY A 110 -9.78 8.27 17.01
C GLY A 110 -10.85 7.23 16.63
N TYR A 111 -11.62 7.52 15.60
CA TYR A 111 -12.54 6.57 14.97
C TYR A 111 -12.01 6.18 13.61
N GLY A 112 -12.19 4.93 13.22
CA GLY A 112 -11.84 4.38 11.92
C GLY A 112 -12.96 3.50 11.41
N ASP A 113 -13.24 3.64 10.13
CA ASP A 113 -14.24 2.88 9.42
C ASP A 113 -13.63 2.26 8.17
N ALA A 114 -14.15 1.10 7.78
CA ALA A 114 -13.80 0.46 6.53
C ALA A 114 -14.95 -0.41 6.03
N ASP A 115 -15.15 -0.36 4.72
CA ASP A 115 -16.06 -1.19 3.95
C ASP A 115 -15.45 -1.49 2.57
N PRO A 116 -16.02 -2.41 1.78
CA PRO A 116 -15.48 -2.77 0.46
C PRO A 116 -15.37 -1.62 -0.54
N SER A 117 -16.10 -0.50 -0.34
CA SER A 117 -16.09 0.67 -1.23
C SER A 117 -14.95 1.65 -0.88
N ASN A 118 -14.55 1.70 0.38
CA ASN A 118 -13.56 2.67 0.88
C ASN A 118 -12.18 2.07 1.17
N VAL A 119 -11.96 0.79 0.86
CA VAL A 119 -10.65 0.13 0.97
C VAL A 119 -10.04 -0.13 -0.41
N SER A 120 -8.71 -0.15 -0.46
CA SER A 120 -8.00 -0.53 -1.69
C SER A 120 -8.36 -1.96 -2.11
N PRO A 121 -8.47 -2.27 -3.41
CA PRO A 121 -8.69 -3.62 -3.91
C PRO A 121 -7.70 -4.66 -3.36
N LEU A 122 -6.48 -4.25 -3.01
CA LEU A 122 -5.44 -5.11 -2.46
C LEU A 122 -5.74 -5.63 -1.06
N VAL A 123 -6.59 -4.94 -0.30
CA VAL A 123 -6.92 -5.28 1.09
C VAL A 123 -8.40 -5.63 1.28
N ARG A 124 -9.13 -5.87 0.21
CA ARG A 124 -10.51 -6.37 0.28
C ARG A 124 -10.55 -7.72 1.00
N GLY A 125 -11.52 -7.88 1.89
CA GLY A 125 -11.60 -9.01 2.81
C GLY A 125 -10.80 -8.82 4.10
N ALA A 126 -10.20 -7.65 4.29
CA ALA A 126 -9.48 -7.26 5.50
C ALA A 126 -10.05 -5.98 6.12
N GLU A 127 -11.30 -5.61 5.79
CA GLU A 127 -11.94 -4.34 6.16
C GLU A 127 -11.88 -4.12 7.68
N MET A 128 -12.15 -5.16 8.47
CA MET A 128 -12.07 -5.10 9.93
C MET A 128 -10.69 -4.62 10.41
N ARG A 129 -9.61 -5.17 9.88
CA ARG A 129 -8.24 -4.78 10.25
C ARG A 129 -7.88 -3.38 9.77
N VAL A 130 -8.41 -2.98 8.61
CA VAL A 130 -8.21 -1.64 8.06
C VAL A 130 -8.92 -0.60 8.92
N ALA A 131 -10.17 -0.86 9.35
CA ALA A 131 -10.94 0.02 10.23
C ALA A 131 -10.22 0.22 11.58
N GLU A 132 -9.75 -0.87 12.18
CA GLU A 132 -8.96 -0.84 13.42
C GLU A 132 -7.70 0.02 13.25
N THR A 133 -6.91 -0.24 12.20
CA THR A 133 -5.68 0.50 11.91
C THR A 133 -5.94 2.00 11.72
N ARG A 134 -7.02 2.35 11.00
CA ARG A 134 -7.43 3.76 10.80
C ARG A 134 -7.80 4.43 12.12
N ALA A 135 -8.53 3.72 13.00
CA ALA A 135 -8.87 4.23 14.32
C ALA A 135 -7.62 4.55 15.15
N VAL A 136 -6.68 3.59 15.21
CA VAL A 136 -5.40 3.73 15.93
C VAL A 136 -4.58 4.89 15.36
N ASN A 137 -4.46 4.99 14.04
CA ASN A 137 -3.68 6.04 13.39
C ASN A 137 -4.25 7.43 13.69
N ARG A 138 -5.57 7.61 13.60
CA ARG A 138 -6.23 8.88 13.94
C ARG A 138 -6.06 9.25 15.42
N ALA A 139 -6.13 8.28 16.33
CA ALA A 139 -5.91 8.50 17.75
C ALA A 139 -4.44 8.91 18.03
N LEU A 140 -3.46 8.21 17.43
CA LEU A 140 -2.04 8.53 17.55
C LEU A 140 -1.69 9.91 17.00
N ARG A 141 -2.23 10.26 15.82
CA ARG A 141 -2.04 11.57 15.23
C ARG A 141 -2.53 12.70 16.13
N LYS A 142 -3.72 12.55 16.72
CA LYS A 142 -4.24 13.50 17.72
C LYS A 142 -3.36 13.55 18.96
N ALA A 143 -2.94 12.40 19.48
CA ALA A 143 -2.12 12.32 20.69
C ALA A 143 -0.77 13.03 20.55
N TYR A 144 -0.15 12.96 19.38
CA TYR A 144 1.18 13.51 19.13
C TYR A 144 1.20 14.77 18.27
N GLY A 145 0.03 15.32 17.93
CA GLY A 145 -0.08 16.57 17.16
C GLY A 145 0.43 16.45 15.73
N ILE A 146 0.20 15.31 15.08
CA ILE A 146 0.66 15.05 13.71
C ILE A 146 -0.38 15.56 12.73
N GLY A 147 -0.04 16.60 11.97
CA GLY A 147 -0.92 17.24 10.99
C GLY A 147 -1.03 16.50 9.65
N ILE A 148 -0.05 15.65 9.30
CA ILE A 148 -0.10 14.86 8.06
C ILE A 148 -0.96 13.61 8.24
N CYS A 149 -1.64 13.19 7.15
CA CYS A 149 -2.48 12.00 7.15
C CYS A 149 -1.65 10.71 7.18
N SER A 150 -2.21 9.61 7.67
CA SER A 150 -1.55 8.31 7.49
C SER A 150 -1.98 7.67 6.17
N VAL A 151 -1.11 6.81 5.64
CA VAL A 151 -1.36 6.12 4.36
C VAL A 151 -2.63 5.28 4.44
N GLU A 152 -2.85 4.62 5.55
CA GLU A 152 -3.98 3.71 5.77
C GLU A 152 -5.32 4.43 5.96
N GLU A 153 -5.28 5.75 6.25
CA GLU A 153 -6.48 6.59 6.32
C GLU A 153 -6.95 7.06 4.92
N LEU A 154 -6.09 6.96 3.92
CA LEU A 154 -6.48 7.19 2.56
C LEU A 154 -7.47 6.09 2.17
N GLY A 155 -8.63 6.47 1.66
CA GLY A 155 -9.60 5.54 1.11
C GLY A 155 -9.00 4.78 -0.09
N SER A 156 -9.82 4.25 -0.94
CA SER A 156 -9.37 3.71 -2.21
C SER A 156 -8.58 4.82 -2.92
N LEU A 157 -7.24 4.78 -2.78
CA LEU A 157 -6.41 5.49 -3.72
C LEU A 157 -6.77 4.89 -5.06
N ALA A 158 -7.43 5.68 -5.90
CA ALA A 158 -7.49 5.38 -7.32
C ALA A 158 -6.07 4.95 -7.68
N GLU A 159 -5.91 3.81 -8.36
CA GLU A 159 -4.60 3.30 -8.77
C GLU A 159 -3.75 4.50 -9.19
N PRO A 160 -2.50 4.64 -8.71
CA PRO A 160 -1.69 5.78 -9.07
C PRO A 160 -1.81 5.93 -10.58
N ARG A 161 -2.39 7.05 -11.05
CA ARG A 161 -2.40 7.35 -12.47
C ARG A 161 -0.94 7.22 -12.87
N GLN A 162 -0.61 6.18 -13.59
CA GLN A 162 0.68 6.06 -14.24
C GLN A 162 0.80 7.32 -15.10
N SER A 163 1.44 8.35 -14.51
CA SER A 163 1.96 9.42 -15.31
C SER A 163 2.83 8.74 -16.34
N SER A 164 2.50 8.93 -17.59
CA SER A 164 3.22 8.46 -18.76
C SER A 164 4.66 8.98 -18.70
N LEU A 165 5.49 8.33 -17.91
CA LEU A 165 6.92 8.40 -17.97
C LEU A 165 7.33 7.20 -18.79
N GLU A 166 7.78 7.46 -20.01
CA GLU A 166 8.44 6.51 -20.88
C GLU A 166 9.39 5.63 -20.04
N SER A 167 9.02 4.38 -19.89
CA SER A 167 9.82 3.39 -19.20
C SER A 167 11.07 3.15 -20.03
N LYS A 168 12.19 3.77 -19.64
CA LYS A 168 13.50 3.30 -20.03
C LYS A 168 13.61 1.85 -19.57
N LYS A 169 13.72 0.94 -20.55
CA LYS A 169 13.91 -0.49 -20.38
C LYS A 169 15.04 -0.74 -19.38
N ILE A 170 14.69 -1.24 -18.20
CA ILE A 170 15.65 -1.85 -17.28
C ILE A 170 15.89 -3.26 -17.81
N PRO A 171 17.13 -3.69 -18.08
CA PRO A 171 17.40 -5.07 -18.47
C PRO A 171 16.99 -6.02 -17.36
N SER A 172 16.10 -6.94 -17.64
CA SER A 172 15.69 -8.00 -16.73
C SER A 172 16.85 -8.96 -16.51
N GLN A 173 17.46 -8.94 -15.33
CA GLN A 173 18.31 -10.04 -14.89
C GLN A 173 17.41 -11.21 -14.41
N PRO A 174 17.75 -12.46 -14.75
CA PRO A 174 16.99 -13.60 -14.30
C PRO A 174 17.19 -13.80 -12.80
N VAL A 175 16.11 -13.64 -12.03
CA VAL A 175 16.11 -13.97 -10.61
C VAL A 175 15.82 -15.45 -10.46
N ASN A 176 16.89 -16.23 -10.29
CA ASN A 176 16.81 -17.58 -9.75
C ASN A 176 16.53 -17.46 -8.24
N GLY A 177 15.31 -17.74 -7.83
CA GLY A 177 14.93 -17.76 -6.43
C GLY A 177 13.51 -18.23 -6.27
N ASN A 178 13.36 -19.38 -5.64
CA ASN A 178 12.14 -20.13 -5.37
C ASN A 178 11.22 -19.41 -4.34
N TYR A 179 10.71 -18.24 -4.71
CA TYR A 179 9.64 -17.54 -4.00
C TYR A 179 8.43 -17.46 -4.92
N GLY A 180 7.28 -17.93 -4.45
CA GLY A 180 6.03 -18.05 -5.19
C GLY A 180 5.75 -16.80 -6.04
N GLY A 181 6.13 -16.88 -7.31
CA GLY A 181 5.86 -15.84 -8.29
C GLY A 181 4.35 -15.59 -8.40
N PRO A 182 3.92 -14.45 -8.96
CA PRO A 182 2.52 -14.12 -9.11
C PRO A 182 1.79 -15.30 -9.75
N LYS A 183 0.63 -15.65 -9.20
CA LYS A 183 -0.18 -16.77 -9.70
C LYS A 183 -0.44 -16.58 -11.20
N VAL A 184 -0.55 -17.67 -11.95
CA VAL A 184 -0.82 -17.64 -13.40
C VAL A 184 -1.96 -16.68 -13.76
N ARG A 185 -3.01 -16.61 -12.92
CA ARG A 185 -4.11 -15.67 -13.05
C ARG A 185 -3.66 -14.20 -13.01
N ASP A 186 -2.74 -13.84 -12.11
CA ASP A 186 -2.31 -12.45 -11.93
C ASP A 186 -1.45 -11.99 -13.11
N ARG A 187 -0.62 -12.88 -13.65
CA ARG A 187 0.15 -12.64 -14.87
C ARG A 187 -0.73 -12.51 -16.10
N LEU A 188 -1.78 -13.35 -16.20
CA LEU A 188 -2.77 -13.24 -17.27
C LEU A 188 -3.50 -11.90 -17.23
N CYS A 189 -3.96 -11.47 -16.06
CA CYS A 189 -4.59 -10.16 -15.88
C CYS A 189 -3.64 -9.02 -16.27
N GLN A 190 -2.36 -9.15 -15.96
CA GLN A 190 -1.33 -8.16 -16.33
C GLN A 190 -1.14 -8.08 -17.85
N LEU A 191 -1.08 -9.22 -18.53
CA LEU A 191 -0.98 -9.28 -20.01
C LEU A 191 -2.22 -8.69 -20.68
N ILE A 192 -3.43 -9.02 -20.19
CA ILE A 192 -4.68 -8.46 -20.70
C ILE A 192 -4.69 -6.93 -20.60
N ARG A 193 -4.24 -6.37 -19.48
CA ARG A 193 -4.13 -4.91 -19.28
C ARG A 193 -3.11 -4.28 -20.23
N GLN A 194 -1.95 -4.91 -20.42
CA GLN A 194 -0.90 -4.42 -21.34
C GLN A 194 -1.35 -4.36 -22.79
N HIS A 195 -2.20 -5.29 -23.21
CA HIS A 195 -2.71 -5.37 -24.59
C HIS A 195 -4.07 -4.69 -24.79
N GLY A 196 -4.55 -3.92 -23.81
CA GLY A 196 -5.76 -3.11 -23.95
C GLY A 196 -7.07 -3.89 -23.93
N THR A 197 -7.06 -5.18 -23.63
CA THR A 197 -8.25 -6.02 -23.49
C THR A 197 -8.81 -5.91 -22.09
N LYS A 198 -10.08 -5.52 -21.92
CA LYS A 198 -10.70 -5.32 -20.60
C LYS A 198 -10.93 -6.61 -19.83
N THR A 199 -11.33 -7.68 -20.51
CA THR A 199 -11.54 -8.99 -19.91
C THR A 199 -11.18 -10.10 -20.91
N LEU A 200 -10.87 -11.30 -20.41
CA LEU A 200 -10.67 -12.48 -21.26
C LEU A 200 -11.90 -12.79 -22.14
N ARG A 201 -13.09 -12.42 -21.67
CA ARG A 201 -14.35 -12.61 -22.40
C ARG A 201 -14.44 -11.79 -23.69
N GLU A 202 -13.74 -10.68 -23.75
CA GLU A 202 -13.72 -9.77 -24.90
C GLU A 202 -12.56 -10.08 -25.86
N ALA A 203 -11.61 -10.95 -25.44
CA ALA A 203 -10.47 -11.31 -26.25
C ALA A 203 -10.89 -12.18 -27.45
N THR A 204 -10.43 -11.81 -28.63
CA THR A 204 -10.53 -12.64 -29.82
C THR A 204 -9.49 -13.76 -29.77
N ARG A 205 -9.67 -14.81 -30.59
CA ARG A 205 -8.69 -15.91 -30.71
C ARG A 205 -7.29 -15.38 -31.03
N GLU A 206 -7.20 -14.44 -31.98
CA GLU A 206 -5.94 -13.82 -32.37
C GLU A 206 -5.25 -13.08 -31.22
N GLN A 207 -6.02 -12.36 -30.39
CA GLN A 207 -5.48 -11.68 -29.21
C GLN A 207 -4.98 -12.69 -28.15
N VAL A 208 -5.67 -13.83 -28.00
CA VAL A 208 -5.24 -14.90 -27.09
C VAL A 208 -3.96 -15.55 -27.59
N GLU A 209 -3.85 -15.81 -28.89
CA GLU A 209 -2.63 -16.36 -29.52
C GLU A 209 -1.44 -15.39 -29.38
N ASN A 210 -1.67 -14.09 -29.56
CA ASN A 210 -0.65 -13.07 -29.32
C ASN A 210 -0.21 -13.00 -27.86
N PHE A 211 -1.09 -13.22 -26.90
CA PHE A 211 -0.71 -13.33 -25.48
C PHE A 211 0.21 -14.52 -25.21
N VAL A 212 0.00 -15.64 -25.91
CA VAL A 212 0.83 -16.83 -25.77
C VAL A 212 2.26 -16.61 -26.26
N VAL A 213 2.47 -15.79 -27.30
CA VAL A 213 3.81 -15.45 -27.80
C VAL A 213 4.64 -14.72 -26.74
N HIS A 214 4.02 -13.88 -25.92
CA HIS A 214 4.70 -13.16 -24.84
C HIS A 214 4.98 -13.99 -23.59
N LEU A 215 4.59 -15.28 -23.59
CA LEU A 215 4.87 -16.22 -22.50
C LEU A 215 6.21 -16.96 -22.65
N ALA A 216 7.01 -16.60 -23.67
CA ALA A 216 8.29 -17.26 -23.93
C ALA A 216 9.24 -17.26 -22.72
N ASP A 217 9.18 -16.20 -21.88
CA ASP A 217 10.01 -16.03 -20.69
C ASP A 217 9.46 -16.71 -19.43
N TRP A 218 8.36 -17.39 -19.54
CA TRP A 218 7.72 -18.06 -18.40
C TRP A 218 8.26 -19.48 -18.23
N ALA A 219 8.27 -19.95 -16.97
CA ALA A 219 8.56 -21.36 -16.71
C ALA A 219 7.57 -22.26 -17.46
N GLU A 220 8.06 -23.36 -18.02
CA GLU A 220 7.27 -24.27 -18.86
C GLU A 220 5.97 -24.74 -18.16
N LYS A 221 6.04 -25.03 -16.86
CA LYS A 221 4.88 -25.42 -16.05
C LYS A 221 3.80 -24.33 -15.99
N ASP A 222 4.20 -23.06 -15.82
CA ASP A 222 3.28 -21.92 -15.72
C ASP A 222 2.65 -21.61 -17.07
N ARG A 223 3.44 -21.72 -18.14
CA ARG A 223 2.99 -21.58 -19.52
C ARG A 223 1.94 -22.62 -19.89
N ASN A 224 2.20 -23.90 -19.58
CA ASN A 224 1.29 -24.99 -19.87
C ASN A 224 -0.02 -24.87 -19.08
N ALA A 225 0.03 -24.47 -17.81
CA ALA A 225 -1.15 -24.21 -17.00
C ALA A 225 -2.02 -23.08 -17.59
N LEU A 226 -1.37 -21.99 -18.06
CA LEU A 226 -2.06 -20.89 -18.69
C LEU A 226 -2.69 -21.29 -20.03
N LEU A 227 -1.96 -22.01 -20.89
CA LEU A 227 -2.47 -22.52 -22.16
C LEU A 227 -3.69 -23.42 -21.96
N CYS A 228 -3.68 -24.29 -20.93
CA CYS A 228 -4.81 -25.13 -20.59
C CYS A 228 -6.06 -24.30 -20.22
N GLN A 229 -5.88 -23.25 -19.41
CA GLN A 229 -6.96 -22.33 -19.04
C GLN A 229 -7.51 -21.54 -20.24
N LEU A 230 -6.62 -21.03 -21.10
CA LEU A 230 -7.01 -20.31 -22.31
C LEU A 230 -7.75 -21.18 -23.29
N ASN A 231 -7.30 -22.42 -23.52
CA ASN A 231 -7.96 -23.38 -24.39
C ASN A 231 -9.35 -23.78 -23.87
N SER A 232 -9.47 -24.05 -22.56
CA SER A 232 -10.77 -24.33 -21.94
C SER A 232 -11.74 -23.16 -22.13
N TYR A 233 -11.24 -21.94 -22.05
CA TYR A 233 -12.04 -20.73 -22.24
C TYR A 233 -12.49 -20.53 -23.70
N LEU A 234 -11.63 -20.79 -24.67
CA LEU A 234 -11.97 -20.71 -26.09
C LEU A 234 -13.02 -21.75 -26.48
N GLN A 235 -12.90 -22.98 -25.98
CA GLN A 235 -13.89 -24.04 -26.22
C GLN A 235 -15.28 -23.69 -25.67
N THR A 236 -15.36 -23.03 -24.50
CA THR A 236 -16.64 -22.54 -23.95
C THR A 236 -17.25 -21.42 -24.80
N LYS A 237 -16.44 -20.64 -25.51
CA LYS A 237 -16.91 -19.55 -26.36
C LYS A 237 -17.42 -20.06 -27.73
N GLU A 238 -16.76 -21.07 -28.31
CA GLU A 238 -17.16 -21.71 -29.57
C GLU A 238 -18.44 -22.57 -29.43
N GLY A 239 -18.72 -23.06 -28.22
CA GLY A 239 -19.99 -23.81 -27.94
C GLY A 239 -21.20 -22.93 -27.60
N ALA A 240 -21.02 -21.60 -27.51
CA ALA A 240 -22.09 -20.63 -27.18
C ALA A 240 -22.48 -19.73 -28.37
N ALA A 241 -21.94 -19.98 -29.55
CA ALA A 241 -22.28 -19.33 -30.83
C ALA A 241 -23.03 -20.31 -31.73
#